data_99ec04b612dcde08de7b2fa8b787a55a
#
_entry.id   99ec04b612dcde08de7b2fa8b787a55a
#
_cell.length_a   1.000
_cell.length_b   1.000
_cell.length_c   1.000
_cell.angle_alpha   90.00
_cell.angle_beta   90.00
_cell.angle_gamma   90.00
#
_symmetry.space_group_name_H-M   'P 1'
#
loop_
_entity.id
_entity.type
_entity.pdbx_description
1 polymer ?
#
loop_
_entity_poly.entity_id
_entity_poly.type
_entity_poly.pdbx_seq_one_letter_code
_entity_poly.pdbx_strand_id
1 'polypeptide(L)'
;MAAGTSGEYDFDLFTIGAGSGGVRASRVAAAHGAKVAVAEEHRVGGTCVIRGCVPKKMLVYGAHFAEDLKDARNFGWSTENATFDWITLRDNVLKDVERIEGAYTNTLESHEVTIFKERAEITGPHEITLASGKVVTAKTILIATGARPRMPECQGAEHAISSNEAFHLDELPKKIIIAGGGYIANEFAGIFNEFGSEVHIVNRGDRLLRSYDEAVRDRLLQISTMKGIKFRFNTTFEYIKPCDEGGYFVKMSDCDEEKADLVLF
;
A
#
# COMPACT_ATOMS: atom_id res chain seq x y z
N MET A 1 -27.20 0.45 33.40
CA MET A 1 -25.72 0.56 33.45
C MET A 1 -25.23 -0.61 34.29
N ALA A 2 -24.83 -1.70 33.67
CA ALA A 2 -24.26 -2.85 34.37
C ALA A 2 -22.74 -2.59 34.50
N ALA A 3 -22.30 -2.38 35.74
CA ALA A 3 -20.87 -2.34 36.06
C ALA A 3 -20.27 -3.71 35.71
N GLY A 4 -19.37 -3.74 34.73
CA GLY A 4 -18.64 -4.94 34.36
C GLY A 4 -17.77 -5.41 35.52
N THR A 5 -17.84 -6.68 35.83
CA THR A 5 -16.94 -7.38 36.77
C THR A 5 -15.50 -7.30 36.20
N SER A 6 -14.75 -6.28 36.61
CA SER A 6 -13.33 -6.15 36.37
C SER A 6 -12.59 -7.17 37.25
N GLY A 7 -12.22 -8.34 36.69
CA GLY A 7 -11.47 -9.31 37.46
C GLY A 7 -11.18 -10.65 36.79
N GLU A 8 -11.87 -11.00 35.72
CA GLU A 8 -11.73 -12.31 35.09
C GLU A 8 -10.66 -12.32 33.98
N TYR A 9 -10.46 -11.16 33.29
CA TYR A 9 -9.50 -11.02 32.20
C TYR A 9 -8.62 -9.77 32.37
N ASP A 10 -7.42 -9.77 31.76
CA ASP A 10 -6.54 -8.62 31.78
C ASP A 10 -7.14 -7.43 31.00
N PHE A 11 -7.90 -7.73 29.91
CA PHE A 11 -8.54 -6.75 29.04
C PHE A 11 -9.98 -7.13 28.69
N ASP A 12 -10.85 -6.14 28.48
CA ASP A 12 -12.17 -6.36 27.91
C ASP A 12 -12.09 -6.66 26.40
N LEU A 13 -11.16 -5.97 25.71
CA LEU A 13 -10.86 -6.15 24.29
C LEU A 13 -9.36 -6.19 24.05
N PHE A 14 -8.90 -7.24 23.39
CA PHE A 14 -7.56 -7.31 22.83
C PHE A 14 -7.64 -7.32 21.30
N THR A 15 -7.00 -6.34 20.64
CA THR A 15 -6.98 -6.22 19.19
C THR A 15 -5.63 -6.69 18.64
N ILE A 16 -5.63 -7.58 17.67
CA ILE A 16 -4.42 -8.01 16.95
C ILE A 16 -4.35 -7.26 15.63
N GLY A 17 -3.39 -6.34 15.53
CA GLY A 17 -3.17 -5.43 14.41
C GLY A 17 -3.68 -4.01 14.67
N ALA A 18 -2.78 -3.02 14.57
CA ALA A 18 -3.08 -1.59 14.72
C ALA A 18 -3.20 -0.88 13.36
N GLY A 19 -3.81 -1.53 12.38
CA GLY A 19 -4.22 -0.91 11.13
C GLY A 19 -5.54 -0.13 11.27
N SER A 20 -6.14 0.29 10.16
CA SER A 20 -7.36 1.11 10.12
C SER A 20 -8.51 0.54 10.96
N GLY A 21 -8.73 -0.77 10.89
CA GLY A 21 -9.77 -1.45 11.66
C GLY A 21 -9.43 -1.53 13.15
N GLY A 22 -8.20 -1.92 13.46
CA GLY A 22 -7.75 -2.12 14.84
C GLY A 22 -7.67 -0.82 15.63
N VAL A 23 -7.07 0.23 15.09
CA VAL A 23 -7.00 1.54 15.74
C VAL A 23 -8.41 2.10 16.02
N ARG A 24 -9.30 2.03 15.02
CA ARG A 24 -10.66 2.52 15.21
C ARG A 24 -11.42 1.73 16.27
N ALA A 25 -11.38 0.40 16.20
CA ALA A 25 -12.09 -0.46 17.16
C ALA A 25 -11.56 -0.24 18.58
N SER A 26 -10.25 -0.23 18.76
CA SER A 26 -9.60 -0.07 20.07
C SER A 26 -9.94 1.27 20.72
N ARG A 27 -9.77 2.40 20.01
CA ARG A 27 -10.06 3.71 20.58
C ARG A 27 -11.55 3.92 20.87
N VAL A 28 -12.45 3.36 20.02
CA VAL A 28 -13.90 3.49 20.23
C VAL A 28 -14.33 2.66 21.44
N ALA A 29 -13.85 1.42 21.57
CA ALA A 29 -14.13 0.60 22.73
C ALA A 29 -13.64 1.26 24.04
N ALA A 30 -12.42 1.78 24.03
CA ALA A 30 -11.84 2.49 25.18
C ALA A 30 -12.62 3.76 25.52
N ALA A 31 -13.05 4.55 24.53
CA ALA A 31 -13.90 5.72 24.76
C ALA A 31 -15.27 5.38 25.40
N HIS A 32 -15.69 4.12 25.33
CA HIS A 32 -16.90 3.61 26.02
C HIS A 32 -16.59 2.91 27.35
N GLY A 33 -15.38 3.06 27.88
CA GLY A 33 -14.97 2.58 29.20
C GLY A 33 -14.46 1.12 29.23
N ALA A 34 -14.20 0.50 28.08
CA ALA A 34 -13.56 -0.80 28.04
C ALA A 34 -12.05 -0.68 28.30
N LYS A 35 -11.48 -1.64 29.03
CA LYS A 35 -10.02 -1.79 29.18
C LYS A 35 -9.48 -2.49 27.93
N VAL A 36 -8.72 -1.76 27.09
CA VAL A 36 -8.33 -2.20 25.77
C VAL A 36 -6.83 -2.33 25.61
N ALA A 37 -6.39 -3.37 24.90
CA ALA A 37 -5.03 -3.49 24.39
C ALA A 37 -5.05 -3.73 22.87
N VAL A 38 -3.95 -3.35 22.22
CA VAL A 38 -3.67 -3.64 20.82
C VAL A 38 -2.23 -4.10 20.65
N ALA A 39 -2.02 -5.15 19.83
CA ALA A 39 -0.68 -5.59 19.43
C ALA A 39 -0.44 -5.25 17.96
N GLU A 40 0.75 -4.70 17.66
CA GLU A 40 1.21 -4.39 16.30
C GLU A 40 2.66 -4.81 16.12
N GLU A 41 2.93 -5.67 15.14
CA GLU A 41 4.28 -6.20 14.91
C GLU A 41 5.18 -5.28 14.07
N HIS A 42 4.60 -4.30 13.36
CA HIS A 42 5.32 -3.38 12.50
C HIS A 42 5.16 -1.92 12.94
N ARG A 43 4.20 -1.22 12.35
CA ARG A 43 3.98 0.21 12.56
C ARG A 43 2.49 0.49 12.72
N VAL A 44 2.15 1.36 13.69
CA VAL A 44 0.77 1.79 13.94
C VAL A 44 0.22 2.58 12.75
N GLY A 45 -1.00 2.26 12.34
CA GLY A 45 -1.64 2.84 11.15
C GLY A 45 -1.84 1.83 10.01
N GLY A 46 -1.03 0.75 10.02
CA GLY A 46 -1.15 -0.37 9.09
C GLY A 46 -1.01 0.04 7.61
N THR A 47 -1.55 -0.76 6.70
CA THR A 47 -1.39 -0.55 5.26
C THR A 47 -1.80 0.85 4.82
N CYS A 48 -2.94 1.36 5.26
CA CYS A 48 -3.45 2.65 4.78
C CYS A 48 -2.50 3.81 5.08
N VAL A 49 -1.98 3.89 6.30
CA VAL A 49 -1.10 5.00 6.73
C VAL A 49 0.32 4.82 6.23
N ILE A 50 0.87 3.60 6.38
CA ILE A 50 2.31 3.37 6.21
C ILE A 50 2.70 3.11 4.74
N ARG A 51 1.87 2.37 3.99
CA ARG A 51 2.23 1.84 2.66
C ARG A 51 1.01 1.66 1.75
N GLY A 52 0.06 2.59 1.81
CA GLY A 52 -1.18 2.51 1.06
C GLY A 52 -1.79 3.88 0.78
N CYS A 53 -2.99 4.10 1.31
CA CYS A 53 -3.83 5.26 0.97
C CYS A 53 -3.12 6.60 1.14
N VAL A 54 -2.41 6.80 2.25
CA VAL A 54 -1.78 8.09 2.58
C VAL A 54 -0.61 8.38 1.64
N PRO A 55 0.47 7.57 1.61
CA PRO A 55 1.61 7.86 0.73
C PRO A 55 1.21 7.84 -0.75
N LYS A 56 0.35 6.90 -1.18
CA LYS A 56 -0.15 6.85 -2.53
C LYS A 56 -0.87 8.15 -2.93
N LYS A 57 -1.75 8.68 -2.07
CA LYS A 57 -2.48 9.91 -2.36
C LYS A 57 -1.56 11.12 -2.50
N MET A 58 -0.51 11.18 -1.69
CA MET A 58 0.49 12.24 -1.80
C MET A 58 1.28 12.14 -3.10
N LEU A 59 1.67 10.91 -3.52
CA LEU A 59 2.30 10.69 -4.82
C LEU A 59 1.37 11.09 -5.98
N VAL A 60 0.08 10.78 -5.90
CA VAL A 60 -0.92 11.22 -6.90
C VAL A 60 -1.00 12.73 -6.99
N TYR A 61 -1.00 13.44 -5.85
CA TYR A 61 -1.00 14.91 -5.87
C TYR A 61 0.29 15.47 -6.47
N GLY A 62 1.44 14.87 -6.15
CA GLY A 62 2.71 15.23 -6.78
C GLY A 62 2.69 15.00 -8.30
N ALA A 63 2.08 13.90 -8.74
CA ALA A 63 1.97 13.55 -10.16
C ALA A 63 1.07 14.52 -10.94
N HIS A 64 0.00 15.02 -10.34
CA HIS A 64 -0.90 16.00 -10.98
C HIS A 64 -0.18 17.30 -11.36
N PHE A 65 0.84 17.73 -10.60
CA PHE A 65 1.60 18.92 -10.98
C PHE A 65 2.25 18.82 -12.36
N ALA A 66 2.59 17.61 -12.83
CA ALA A 66 3.15 17.43 -14.16
C ALA A 66 2.14 17.81 -15.27
N GLU A 67 0.85 17.49 -15.06
CA GLU A 67 -0.24 17.86 -15.98
C GLU A 67 -0.60 19.35 -15.82
N ASP A 68 -0.75 19.82 -14.59
CA ASP A 68 -1.06 21.22 -14.27
C ASP A 68 -0.01 22.18 -14.88
N LEU A 69 1.28 21.84 -14.82
CA LEU A 69 2.36 22.63 -15.41
C LEU A 69 2.30 22.67 -16.95
N LYS A 70 1.83 21.60 -17.60
CA LYS A 70 1.59 21.60 -19.05
C LYS A 70 0.43 22.55 -19.40
N ASP A 71 -0.65 22.44 -18.65
CA ASP A 71 -1.86 23.22 -18.89
C ASP A 71 -1.70 24.71 -18.53
N ALA A 72 -0.90 25.00 -17.50
CA ALA A 72 -0.62 26.37 -17.05
C ALA A 72 -0.12 27.28 -18.18
N ARG A 73 0.59 26.76 -19.17
CA ARG A 73 1.06 27.51 -20.34
C ARG A 73 -0.09 28.11 -21.15
N ASN A 74 -1.23 27.42 -21.23
CA ASN A 74 -2.42 27.89 -21.93
C ASN A 74 -3.09 29.08 -21.21
N PHE A 75 -2.73 29.29 -19.93
CA PHE A 75 -3.22 30.39 -19.08
C PHE A 75 -2.16 31.47 -18.85
N GLY A 76 -1.10 31.51 -19.65
CA GLY A 76 -0.07 32.53 -19.61
C GLY A 76 1.05 32.36 -18.60
N TRP A 77 1.14 31.19 -17.93
CA TRP A 77 2.26 30.87 -17.03
C TRP A 77 3.47 30.35 -17.80
N SER A 78 4.67 30.83 -17.47
CA SER A 78 5.93 30.28 -17.98
C SER A 78 6.40 29.18 -17.02
N THR A 79 6.48 27.95 -17.52
CA THR A 79 6.88 26.75 -16.75
C THR A 79 8.08 26.05 -17.35
N GLU A 80 8.87 26.77 -18.19
CA GLU A 80 9.97 26.18 -19.00
C GLU A 80 11.10 25.61 -18.15
N ASN A 81 11.31 26.13 -16.94
CA ASN A 81 12.38 25.70 -16.02
C ASN A 81 11.87 24.80 -14.87
N ALA A 82 10.64 24.29 -14.98
CA ALA A 82 10.12 23.37 -13.96
C ALA A 82 10.88 22.05 -14.03
N THR A 83 11.45 21.62 -12.91
CA THR A 83 12.15 20.34 -12.76
C THR A 83 11.45 19.52 -11.70
N PHE A 84 11.55 18.19 -11.82
CA PHE A 84 11.02 17.26 -10.84
C PHE A 84 12.18 16.47 -10.21
N ASP A 85 12.15 16.36 -8.89
CA ASP A 85 13.09 15.57 -8.10
C ASP A 85 12.32 14.52 -7.29
N TRP A 86 12.52 13.24 -7.64
CA TRP A 86 11.87 12.10 -7.01
C TRP A 86 12.24 11.97 -5.54
N ILE A 87 13.51 12.13 -5.21
CA ILE A 87 14.02 11.95 -3.84
C ILE A 87 13.37 12.94 -2.90
N THR A 88 13.28 14.21 -3.32
CA THR A 88 12.58 15.25 -2.56
C THR A 88 11.12 14.88 -2.30
N LEU A 89 10.40 14.40 -3.30
CA LEU A 89 8.99 14.00 -3.13
C LEU A 89 8.88 12.80 -2.20
N ARG A 90 9.66 11.72 -2.47
CA ARG A 90 9.67 10.50 -1.66
C ARG A 90 9.94 10.81 -0.19
N ASP A 91 10.98 11.56 0.10
CA ASP A 91 11.38 11.85 1.48
C ASP A 91 10.33 12.70 2.21
N ASN A 92 9.70 13.66 1.53
CA ASN A 92 8.60 14.43 2.10
C ASN A 92 7.36 13.54 2.38
N VAL A 93 7.05 12.61 1.48
CA VAL A 93 5.96 11.63 1.69
C VAL A 93 6.26 10.74 2.89
N LEU A 94 7.47 10.18 3.00
CA LEU A 94 7.86 9.33 4.11
C LEU A 94 7.83 10.06 5.45
N LYS A 95 8.32 11.31 5.48
CA LYS A 95 8.26 12.18 6.67
C LYS A 95 6.82 12.46 7.13
N ASP A 96 5.90 12.67 6.18
CA ASP A 96 4.50 12.89 6.54
C ASP A 96 3.81 11.61 7.01
N VAL A 97 4.20 10.44 6.46
CA VAL A 97 3.77 9.13 6.96
C VAL A 97 4.17 8.94 8.42
N GLU A 98 5.41 9.27 8.80
CA GLU A 98 5.88 9.20 10.19
C GLU A 98 5.07 10.13 11.12
N ARG A 99 4.78 11.34 10.67
CA ARG A 99 3.95 12.29 11.41
C ARG A 99 2.55 11.75 11.67
N ILE A 100 1.94 11.11 10.65
CA ILE A 100 0.58 10.54 10.74
C ILE A 100 0.58 9.29 11.62
N GLU A 101 1.59 8.43 11.53
CA GLU A 101 1.78 7.29 12.45
C GLU A 101 1.83 7.75 13.89
N GLY A 102 2.61 8.80 14.18
CA GLY A 102 2.66 9.43 15.50
C GLY A 102 1.28 9.91 15.98
N ALA A 103 0.49 10.52 15.11
CA ALA A 103 -0.87 10.94 15.43
C ALA A 103 -1.82 9.75 15.74
N TYR A 104 -1.67 8.63 15.02
CA TYR A 104 -2.42 7.41 15.32
C TYR A 104 -2.02 6.78 16.66
N THR A 105 -0.72 6.75 16.95
CA THR A 105 -0.20 6.28 18.25
C THR A 105 -0.73 7.15 19.39
N ASN A 106 -0.60 8.48 19.27
CA ASN A 106 -1.14 9.43 20.25
C ASN A 106 -2.66 9.27 20.45
N THR A 107 -3.38 8.95 19.38
CA THR A 107 -4.84 8.69 19.48
C THR A 107 -5.14 7.46 20.34
N LEU A 108 -4.38 6.38 20.23
CA LEU A 108 -4.53 5.20 21.07
C LEU A 108 -4.13 5.52 22.52
N GLU A 109 -3.00 6.17 22.72
CA GLU A 109 -2.49 6.54 24.06
C GLU A 109 -3.43 7.50 24.81
N SER A 110 -4.00 8.50 24.12
CA SER A 110 -4.96 9.44 24.72
C SER A 110 -6.28 8.80 25.14
N HIS A 111 -6.57 7.60 24.63
CA HIS A 111 -7.71 6.78 25.04
C HIS A 111 -7.29 5.65 26.02
N GLU A 112 -6.07 5.73 26.56
CA GLU A 112 -5.54 4.73 27.52
C GLU A 112 -5.48 3.30 26.97
N VAL A 113 -5.36 3.14 25.64
CA VAL A 113 -5.18 1.83 25.00
C VAL A 113 -3.75 1.36 25.23
N THR A 114 -3.57 0.19 25.82
CA THR A 114 -2.25 -0.44 25.96
C THR A 114 -1.73 -0.93 24.62
N ILE A 115 -0.56 -0.45 24.17
CA ILE A 115 0.04 -0.83 22.90
C ILE A 115 1.19 -1.81 23.14
N PHE A 116 1.10 -3.01 22.57
CA PHE A 116 2.19 -3.99 22.49
C PHE A 116 2.84 -3.91 21.13
N LYS A 117 4.09 -3.44 21.05
CA LYS A 117 4.86 -3.33 19.78
C LYS A 117 5.53 -4.65 19.46
N GLU A 118 4.76 -5.70 19.27
CA GLU A 118 5.23 -7.05 19.01
C GLU A 118 4.12 -7.91 18.42
N ARG A 119 4.52 -9.04 17.84
CA ARG A 119 3.59 -10.03 17.32
C ARG A 119 2.78 -10.67 18.44
N ALA A 120 1.50 -10.91 18.19
CA ALA A 120 0.59 -11.62 19.08
C ALA A 120 -0.02 -12.82 18.38
N GLU A 121 -0.12 -13.93 19.11
CA GLU A 121 -0.74 -15.18 18.65
C GLU A 121 -1.85 -15.60 19.60
N ILE A 122 -2.96 -16.08 19.05
CA ILE A 122 -4.08 -16.60 19.84
C ILE A 122 -3.70 -18.03 20.25
N THR A 123 -3.55 -18.25 21.55
CA THR A 123 -3.18 -19.56 22.13
C THR A 123 -4.34 -20.24 22.85
N GLY A 124 -5.45 -19.51 23.06
CA GLY A 124 -6.67 -20.05 23.67
C GLY A 124 -7.89 -19.18 23.33
N PRO A 125 -9.10 -19.58 23.73
CA PRO A 125 -10.32 -18.84 23.45
C PRO A 125 -10.31 -17.39 23.96
N HIS A 126 -9.56 -17.14 25.03
CA HIS A 126 -9.41 -15.84 25.68
C HIS A 126 -7.94 -15.52 25.97
N GLU A 127 -6.99 -16.25 25.38
CA GLU A 127 -5.57 -16.16 25.69
C GLU A 127 -4.77 -15.75 24.46
N ILE A 128 -3.86 -14.81 24.65
CA ILE A 128 -2.95 -14.28 23.63
C ILE A 128 -1.52 -14.39 24.16
N THR A 129 -0.64 -14.99 23.39
CA THR A 129 0.80 -15.02 23.67
C THR A 129 1.52 -14.02 22.77
N LEU A 130 2.28 -13.13 23.38
CA LEU A 130 3.12 -12.14 22.70
C LEU A 130 4.48 -12.76 22.34
N ALA A 131 5.17 -12.19 21.36
CA ALA A 131 6.49 -12.68 20.92
C ALA A 131 7.53 -12.67 22.04
N SER A 132 7.39 -11.80 23.03
CA SER A 132 8.20 -11.79 24.26
C SER A 132 7.96 -12.99 25.19
N GLY A 133 6.97 -13.83 24.90
CA GLY A 133 6.52 -14.93 25.77
C GLY A 133 5.53 -14.51 26.85
N LYS A 134 5.17 -13.21 26.91
CA LYS A 134 4.14 -12.74 27.84
C LYS A 134 2.77 -13.25 27.39
N VAL A 135 2.03 -13.85 28.32
CA VAL A 135 0.65 -14.29 28.12
C VAL A 135 -0.28 -13.25 28.73
N VAL A 136 -1.32 -12.87 28.00
CA VAL A 136 -2.39 -11.98 28.43
C VAL A 136 -3.75 -12.56 28.09
N THR A 137 -4.76 -12.16 28.84
CA THR A 137 -6.12 -12.64 28.67
C THR A 137 -7.09 -11.51 28.29
N ALA A 138 -8.07 -11.83 27.44
CA ALA A 138 -9.08 -10.87 27.03
C ALA A 138 -10.49 -11.50 26.95
N LYS A 139 -11.49 -10.75 27.38
CA LYS A 139 -12.90 -11.16 27.23
C LYS A 139 -13.28 -11.33 25.75
N THR A 140 -12.78 -10.44 24.92
CA THR A 140 -13.00 -10.46 23.47
C THR A 140 -11.68 -10.26 22.74
N ILE A 141 -11.42 -11.04 21.70
CA ILE A 141 -10.25 -10.90 20.83
C ILE A 141 -10.75 -10.44 19.45
N LEU A 142 -10.21 -9.33 18.96
CA LEU A 142 -10.47 -8.82 17.62
C LEU A 142 -9.27 -9.09 16.72
N ILE A 143 -9.48 -9.85 15.65
CA ILE A 143 -8.49 -10.10 14.62
C ILE A 143 -8.59 -9.00 13.56
N ALA A 144 -7.60 -8.10 13.48
CA ALA A 144 -7.55 -6.97 12.56
C ALA A 144 -6.20 -6.91 11.82
N THR A 145 -5.66 -8.08 11.45
CA THR A 145 -4.31 -8.27 10.91
C THR A 145 -4.12 -7.81 9.46
N GLY A 146 -5.21 -7.45 8.77
CA GLY A 146 -5.17 -6.98 7.39
C GLY A 146 -4.84 -8.08 6.38
N ALA A 147 -4.12 -7.70 5.32
CA ALA A 147 -3.73 -8.59 4.23
C ALA A 147 -2.29 -8.32 3.79
N ARG A 148 -1.71 -9.28 3.06
CA ARG A 148 -0.39 -9.17 2.42
C ARG A 148 -0.53 -9.23 0.91
N PRO A 149 0.34 -8.54 0.15
CA PRO A 149 0.46 -8.78 -1.28
C PRO A 149 0.78 -10.25 -1.56
N ARG A 150 0.15 -10.80 -2.60
CA ARG A 150 0.50 -12.13 -3.09
C ARG A 150 1.40 -11.97 -4.32
N MET A 151 2.63 -12.44 -4.19
CA MET A 151 3.54 -12.51 -5.33
C MET A 151 3.09 -13.64 -6.27
N PRO A 152 3.14 -13.45 -7.60
CA PRO A 152 2.82 -14.51 -8.54
C PRO A 152 3.87 -15.62 -8.53
N GLU A 153 3.44 -16.79 -8.97
CA GLU A 153 4.31 -17.97 -9.09
C GLU A 153 4.92 -17.98 -10.49
N CYS A 154 6.02 -17.25 -10.69
CA CYS A 154 6.85 -17.35 -11.89
C CYS A 154 8.33 -17.40 -11.49
N GLN A 155 9.17 -17.92 -12.37
CA GLN A 155 10.62 -17.97 -12.12
C GLN A 155 11.17 -16.54 -12.00
N GLY A 156 11.91 -16.24 -10.93
CA GLY A 156 12.48 -14.93 -10.69
C GLY A 156 11.49 -13.90 -10.11
N ALA A 157 10.34 -14.34 -9.59
CA ALA A 157 9.37 -13.45 -8.92
C ALA A 157 9.99 -12.67 -7.74
N GLU A 158 11.05 -13.20 -7.13
CA GLU A 158 11.82 -12.56 -6.07
C GLU A 158 12.56 -11.28 -6.50
N HIS A 159 12.72 -11.06 -7.79
CA HIS A 159 13.32 -9.84 -8.34
C HIS A 159 12.30 -8.69 -8.50
N ALA A 160 11.02 -9.00 -8.40
CA ALA A 160 9.98 -7.98 -8.45
C ALA A 160 9.70 -7.42 -7.06
N ILE A 161 9.14 -6.23 -7.04
CA ILE A 161 8.66 -5.58 -5.83
C ILE A 161 7.14 -5.68 -5.70
N SER A 162 6.63 -5.47 -4.50
CA SER A 162 5.20 -5.20 -4.29
C SER A 162 4.94 -3.69 -4.17
N SER A 163 3.68 -3.32 -4.01
CA SER A 163 3.30 -1.93 -3.72
C SER A 163 3.92 -1.39 -2.43
N ASN A 164 4.38 -2.24 -1.52
CA ASN A 164 5.02 -1.81 -0.28
C ASN A 164 6.37 -1.14 -0.54
N GLU A 165 7.19 -1.73 -1.40
CA GLU A 165 8.53 -1.26 -1.73
C GLU A 165 8.49 -0.05 -2.67
N ALA A 166 7.41 0.11 -3.45
CA ALA A 166 7.24 1.20 -4.41
C ALA A 166 7.32 2.61 -3.79
N PHE A 167 7.02 2.74 -2.48
CA PHE A 167 7.15 4.01 -1.75
C PHE A 167 8.59 4.34 -1.32
N HIS A 168 9.52 3.40 -1.47
CA HIS A 168 10.89 3.51 -0.97
C HIS A 168 11.95 3.45 -2.07
N LEU A 169 11.55 3.60 -3.34
CA LEU A 169 12.47 3.55 -4.47
C LEU A 169 13.53 4.67 -4.37
N ASP A 170 14.79 4.30 -4.57
CA ASP A 170 15.90 5.25 -4.57
C ASP A 170 15.96 6.10 -5.86
N GLU A 171 15.37 5.57 -6.94
CA GLU A 171 15.25 6.28 -8.22
C GLU A 171 13.95 5.91 -8.93
N LEU A 172 13.49 6.79 -9.81
CA LEU A 172 12.37 6.50 -10.69
C LEU A 172 12.81 5.55 -11.80
N PRO A 173 12.11 4.42 -12.00
CA PRO A 173 12.39 3.55 -13.13
C PRO A 173 12.06 4.28 -14.44
N LYS A 174 12.91 4.17 -15.47
CA LYS A 174 12.61 4.68 -16.82
C LYS A 174 11.51 3.86 -17.45
N LYS A 175 11.51 2.55 -17.20
CA LYS A 175 10.49 1.62 -17.67
C LYS A 175 10.07 0.67 -16.56
N ILE A 176 8.77 0.59 -16.31
CA ILE A 176 8.17 -0.29 -15.32
C ILE A 176 7.11 -1.19 -15.94
N ILE A 177 7.13 -2.47 -15.56
CA ILE A 177 6.07 -3.43 -15.86
C ILE A 177 5.28 -3.69 -14.58
N ILE A 178 3.98 -3.45 -14.61
CA ILE A 178 3.07 -3.58 -13.47
C ILE A 178 2.13 -4.74 -13.73
N ALA A 179 2.12 -5.69 -12.81
CA ALA A 179 1.27 -6.87 -12.88
C ALA A 179 -0.12 -6.59 -12.28
N GLY A 180 -1.15 -6.99 -13.03
CA GLY A 180 -2.54 -6.95 -12.58
C GLY A 180 -3.34 -5.79 -13.16
N GLY A 181 -4.66 -5.98 -13.17
CA GLY A 181 -5.63 -4.98 -13.65
C GLY A 181 -6.45 -4.36 -12.51
N GLY A 182 -6.01 -4.49 -11.25
CA GLY A 182 -6.68 -3.96 -10.07
C GLY A 182 -6.45 -2.46 -9.87
N TYR A 183 -7.12 -1.88 -8.86
CA TYR A 183 -7.00 -0.45 -8.58
C TYR A 183 -5.57 -0.04 -8.19
N ILE A 184 -4.83 -0.88 -7.44
CA ILE A 184 -3.43 -0.58 -7.05
C ILE A 184 -2.55 -0.44 -8.28
N ALA A 185 -2.64 -1.39 -9.22
CA ALA A 185 -1.87 -1.36 -10.47
C ALA A 185 -2.17 -0.10 -11.30
N ASN A 186 -3.45 0.26 -11.44
CA ASN A 186 -3.85 1.46 -12.18
C ASN A 186 -3.40 2.76 -11.50
N GLU A 187 -3.46 2.83 -10.17
CA GLU A 187 -2.99 4.00 -9.41
C GLU A 187 -1.48 4.20 -9.56
N PHE A 188 -0.67 3.16 -9.36
CA PHE A 188 0.78 3.25 -9.56
C PHE A 188 1.15 3.50 -11.02
N ALA A 189 0.43 2.89 -11.97
CA ALA A 189 0.64 3.16 -13.38
C ALA A 189 0.45 4.65 -13.72
N GLY A 190 -0.60 5.28 -13.20
CA GLY A 190 -0.81 6.72 -13.36
C GLY A 190 0.31 7.55 -12.73
N ILE A 191 0.73 7.22 -11.51
CA ILE A 191 1.79 7.92 -10.78
C ILE A 191 3.11 7.87 -11.57
N PHE A 192 3.58 6.67 -11.93
CA PHE A 192 4.85 6.52 -12.65
C PHE A 192 4.81 7.15 -14.05
N ASN A 193 3.68 7.00 -14.76
CA ASN A 193 3.51 7.60 -16.08
C ASN A 193 3.59 9.13 -16.04
N GLU A 194 2.93 9.78 -15.08
CA GLU A 194 2.98 11.25 -14.94
C GLU A 194 4.37 11.75 -14.55
N PHE A 195 5.17 10.95 -13.82
CA PHE A 195 6.57 11.25 -13.53
C PHE A 195 7.53 10.92 -14.68
N GLY A 196 7.02 10.41 -15.82
CA GLY A 196 7.77 10.22 -17.05
C GLY A 196 8.31 8.81 -17.29
N SER A 197 7.92 7.81 -16.48
CA SER A 197 8.24 6.41 -16.74
C SER A 197 7.43 5.86 -17.91
N GLU A 198 8.03 5.00 -18.73
CA GLU A 198 7.30 4.14 -19.65
C GLU A 198 6.60 3.03 -18.85
N VAL A 199 5.28 2.97 -18.90
CA VAL A 199 4.49 2.07 -18.07
C VAL A 199 3.75 1.02 -18.90
N HIS A 200 3.96 -0.26 -18.56
CA HIS A 200 3.23 -1.38 -19.13
C HIS A 200 2.44 -2.09 -18.04
N ILE A 201 1.13 -2.21 -18.21
CA ILE A 201 0.26 -3.04 -17.36
C ILE A 201 0.07 -4.40 -18.04
N VAL A 202 0.41 -5.47 -17.33
CA VAL A 202 0.24 -6.86 -17.74
C VAL A 202 -0.84 -7.50 -16.89
N ASN A 203 -1.94 -7.90 -17.50
CA ASN A 203 -3.07 -8.49 -16.80
C ASN A 203 -3.44 -9.86 -17.39
N ARG A 204 -3.52 -10.88 -16.55
CA ARG A 204 -3.94 -12.23 -16.95
C ARG A 204 -5.40 -12.31 -17.42
N GLY A 205 -6.22 -11.35 -17.02
CA GLY A 205 -7.62 -11.24 -17.48
C GLY A 205 -7.75 -10.37 -18.71
N ASP A 206 -8.96 -10.35 -19.26
CA ASP A 206 -9.32 -9.63 -20.47
C ASP A 206 -9.65 -8.14 -20.24
N ARG A 207 -9.67 -7.66 -18.99
CA ARG A 207 -10.12 -6.31 -18.63
C ARG A 207 -9.56 -5.80 -17.33
N LEU A 208 -9.52 -4.47 -17.18
CA LEU A 208 -9.19 -3.79 -15.92
C LEU A 208 -10.36 -3.82 -14.93
N LEU A 209 -10.08 -3.62 -13.65
CA LEU A 209 -11.07 -3.36 -12.59
C LEU A 209 -12.29 -4.28 -12.65
N ARG A 210 -12.07 -5.57 -12.62
CA ARG A 210 -13.04 -6.64 -12.91
C ARG A 210 -14.41 -6.48 -12.23
N SER A 211 -14.47 -5.89 -11.03
CA SER A 211 -15.70 -5.72 -10.25
C SER A 211 -16.36 -4.35 -10.39
N TYR A 212 -15.81 -3.48 -11.25
CA TYR A 212 -16.35 -2.14 -11.47
C TYR A 212 -17.29 -2.11 -12.69
N ASP A 213 -18.09 -1.04 -12.77
CA ASP A 213 -18.98 -0.78 -13.91
C ASP A 213 -18.20 -0.73 -15.24
N GLU A 214 -18.81 -1.25 -16.31
CA GLU A 214 -18.16 -1.39 -17.61
C GLU A 214 -17.80 -0.03 -18.21
N ALA A 215 -18.70 0.94 -18.17
CA ALA A 215 -18.46 2.26 -18.73
C ALA A 215 -17.29 2.97 -18.01
N VAL A 216 -17.17 2.78 -16.69
CA VAL A 216 -16.05 3.33 -15.90
C VAL A 216 -14.72 2.68 -16.31
N ARG A 217 -14.70 1.34 -16.47
CA ARG A 217 -13.50 0.60 -16.87
C ARG A 217 -13.01 0.99 -18.25
N ASP A 218 -13.94 1.05 -19.21
CA ASP A 218 -13.64 1.38 -20.60
C ASP A 218 -13.13 2.82 -20.73
N ARG A 219 -13.74 3.74 -19.98
CA ARG A 219 -13.29 5.12 -19.93
C ARG A 219 -11.89 5.24 -19.32
N LEU A 220 -11.62 4.52 -18.22
CA LEU A 220 -10.30 4.49 -17.61
C LEU A 220 -9.25 3.96 -18.59
N LEU A 221 -9.53 2.83 -19.24
CA LEU A 221 -8.63 2.23 -20.23
C LEU A 221 -8.34 3.21 -21.37
N GLN A 222 -9.36 3.85 -21.91
CA GLN A 222 -9.23 4.85 -22.97
C GLN A 222 -8.31 6.00 -22.55
N ILE A 223 -8.58 6.63 -21.39
CA ILE A 223 -7.78 7.76 -20.88
C ILE A 223 -6.35 7.33 -20.62
N SER A 224 -6.14 6.19 -19.97
CA SER A 224 -4.80 5.69 -19.64
C SER A 224 -3.99 5.37 -20.91
N THR A 225 -4.62 4.81 -21.93
CA THR A 225 -3.97 4.57 -23.23
C THR A 225 -3.62 5.89 -23.93
N MET A 226 -4.51 6.87 -23.90
CA MET A 226 -4.24 8.22 -24.45
C MET A 226 -3.07 8.93 -23.73
N LYS A 227 -2.88 8.67 -22.45
CA LYS A 227 -1.75 9.16 -21.65
C LYS A 227 -0.46 8.36 -21.88
N GLY A 228 -0.48 7.30 -22.69
CA GLY A 228 0.70 6.53 -23.07
C GLY A 228 0.94 5.24 -22.30
N ILE A 229 0.09 4.88 -21.34
CA ILE A 229 0.18 3.59 -20.65
C ILE A 229 -0.16 2.47 -21.60
N LYS A 230 0.70 1.45 -21.68
CA LYS A 230 0.51 0.27 -22.52
C LYS A 230 -0.14 -0.86 -21.74
N PHE A 231 -1.03 -1.62 -22.39
CA PHE A 231 -1.78 -2.71 -21.78
C PHE A 231 -1.58 -4.01 -22.52
N ARG A 232 -1.35 -5.09 -21.77
CA ARG A 232 -1.31 -6.46 -22.25
C ARG A 232 -2.35 -7.27 -21.48
N PHE A 233 -3.41 -7.68 -22.16
CA PHE A 233 -4.47 -8.51 -21.58
C PHE A 233 -4.26 -9.98 -21.94
N ASN A 234 -4.89 -10.88 -21.16
CA ASN A 234 -4.76 -12.34 -21.32
C ASN A 234 -3.30 -12.81 -21.29
N THR A 235 -2.45 -12.09 -20.55
CA THR A 235 -1.00 -12.27 -20.55
C THR A 235 -0.52 -12.60 -19.14
N THR A 236 0.38 -13.57 -19.03
CA THR A 236 1.00 -14.02 -17.77
C THR A 236 2.51 -13.88 -17.85
N PHE A 237 3.15 -13.81 -16.67
CA PHE A 237 4.60 -13.83 -16.53
C PHE A 237 5.11 -15.26 -16.59
N GLU A 238 6.15 -15.51 -17.39
CA GLU A 238 6.86 -16.78 -17.44
C GLU A 238 8.11 -16.74 -16.57
N TYR A 239 8.96 -15.72 -16.74
CA TYR A 239 10.12 -15.49 -15.87
C TYR A 239 10.55 -14.04 -15.85
N ILE A 240 11.34 -13.73 -14.80
CA ILE A 240 12.07 -12.46 -14.62
C ILE A 240 13.53 -12.82 -14.37
N LYS A 241 14.46 -12.23 -15.13
CA LYS A 241 15.90 -12.47 -14.98
C LYS A 241 16.63 -11.15 -14.87
N PRO A 242 17.62 -11.02 -13.96
CA PRO A 242 18.50 -9.86 -13.93
C PRO A 242 19.22 -9.66 -15.26
N CYS A 243 19.43 -8.40 -15.63
CA CYS A 243 20.25 -8.00 -16.77
C CYS A 243 21.60 -7.45 -16.28
N ASP A 244 22.70 -7.86 -16.89
CA ASP A 244 24.05 -7.41 -16.52
C ASP A 244 24.24 -5.89 -16.61
N GLU A 245 23.48 -5.24 -17.48
CA GLU A 245 23.48 -3.77 -17.68
C GLU A 245 22.52 -3.04 -16.71
N GLY A 246 21.93 -3.75 -15.75
CA GLY A 246 20.89 -3.26 -14.84
C GLY A 246 19.48 -3.49 -15.35
N GLY A 247 18.53 -3.57 -14.41
CA GLY A 247 17.15 -3.92 -14.69
C GLY A 247 16.94 -5.43 -14.92
N TYR A 248 15.87 -5.78 -15.61
CA TYR A 248 15.41 -7.16 -15.76
C TYR A 248 14.95 -7.46 -17.17
N PHE A 249 15.22 -8.67 -17.64
CA PHE A 249 14.54 -9.28 -18.77
C PHE A 249 13.28 -9.97 -18.28
N VAL A 250 12.14 -9.60 -18.81
CA VAL A 250 10.82 -10.12 -18.45
C VAL A 250 10.22 -10.86 -19.63
N LYS A 251 9.99 -12.16 -19.49
CA LYS A 251 9.30 -12.99 -20.47
C LYS A 251 7.83 -13.09 -20.08
N MET A 252 6.98 -12.83 -21.05
CA MET A 252 5.54 -12.93 -20.95
C MET A 252 4.98 -13.88 -22.01
N SER A 253 3.78 -14.42 -21.77
CA SER A 253 3.17 -15.43 -22.63
C SER A 253 2.80 -14.97 -24.04
N ASP A 254 2.72 -13.66 -24.29
CA ASP A 254 2.27 -13.04 -25.54
C ASP A 254 3.40 -12.39 -26.37
N CYS A 255 4.61 -12.34 -25.85
CA CYS A 255 5.72 -11.66 -26.50
C CYS A 255 7.07 -12.32 -26.20
N ASP A 256 8.11 -11.90 -26.92
CA ASP A 256 9.49 -12.18 -26.58
C ASP A 256 9.92 -11.42 -25.31
N GLU A 257 11.17 -11.61 -24.88
CA GLU A 257 11.71 -10.92 -23.72
C GLU A 257 11.62 -9.40 -23.88
N GLU A 258 11.20 -8.73 -22.80
CA GLU A 258 11.13 -7.28 -22.72
C GLU A 258 12.03 -6.81 -21.58
N LYS A 259 12.89 -5.79 -21.82
CA LYS A 259 13.73 -5.18 -20.79
C LYS A 259 12.91 -4.15 -20.03
N ALA A 260 13.00 -4.18 -18.69
CA ALA A 260 12.41 -3.20 -17.78
C ALA A 260 13.39 -2.90 -16.64
N ASP A 261 13.31 -1.70 -16.08
CA ASP A 261 14.12 -1.34 -14.90
C ASP A 261 13.50 -1.90 -13.63
N LEU A 262 12.18 -2.05 -13.61
CA LEU A 262 11.42 -2.51 -12.45
C LEU A 262 10.20 -3.34 -12.85
N VAL A 263 9.89 -4.34 -12.04
CA VAL A 263 8.64 -5.12 -12.10
C VAL A 263 7.90 -4.99 -10.78
N LEU A 264 6.62 -4.61 -10.84
CA LEU A 264 5.75 -4.44 -9.67
C LEU A 264 4.59 -5.43 -9.74
N PHE A 265 4.41 -6.23 -8.66
CA PHE A 265 3.35 -7.23 -8.52
C PHE A 265 2.28 -6.84 -7.49
#